data_cba3a9d724b3fb07d7d94190a2c6cfcb
#
_entry.id   cba3a9d724b3fb07d7d94190a2c6cfcb
#
_cell.length_a   1.000
_cell.length_b   1.000
_cell.length_c   1.000
_cell.angle_alpha   90.00
_cell.angle_beta   90.00
_cell.angle_gamma   90.00
#
_symmetry.space_group_name_H-M   'P 1'
#
loop_
_entity.id
_entity.type
_entity.pdbx_description
1 polymer ?
#
loop_
_entity_poly.entity_id
_entity_poly.type
_entity_poly.pdbx_seq_one_letter_code
_entity_poly.pdbx_strand_id
1 'polypeptide(L)'
;MSEFSDYYVVYQRVGEHAMVLTGHEKNSGADLTFNQFQENTNRWFYFENGFREEDVSQGIHHQLCNLHMSGRNMMVKRELYLALRHIDITGAQWLKAVIINDDDTYHDDYHYLNFYENPVDEDYVYYDFVDFDKSEYKVKKYADYLPPLYTFEKIILSPEKLAAVPLEKRLIWD
;
A
#
# COMPACT_ATOMS: atom_id res chain seq x y z
N MET A 1 15.81 -25.51 -5.25
CA MET A 1 15.35 -24.16 -5.58
C MET A 1 14.33 -23.83 -4.51
N SER A 2 14.48 -22.72 -3.77
CA SER A 2 13.52 -22.39 -2.71
C SER A 2 12.20 -21.99 -3.37
N GLU A 3 11.11 -22.57 -2.93
CA GLU A 3 9.71 -22.31 -3.33
C GLU A 3 9.27 -20.84 -3.16
N PHE A 4 10.16 -20.00 -2.64
CA PHE A 4 9.88 -18.61 -2.24
C PHE A 4 10.61 -17.56 -3.08
N SER A 5 11.25 -17.95 -4.19
CA SER A 5 11.81 -17.00 -5.17
C SER A 5 10.73 -16.15 -5.86
N ASP A 6 9.45 -16.48 -5.66
CA ASP A 6 8.32 -15.91 -6.38
C ASP A 6 7.52 -14.89 -5.55
N TYR A 7 7.94 -14.63 -4.31
CA TYR A 7 7.30 -13.62 -3.45
C TYR A 7 8.13 -12.34 -3.39
N TYR A 8 7.45 -11.22 -3.52
CA TYR A 8 8.04 -9.89 -3.46
C TYR A 8 7.34 -9.08 -2.38
N VAL A 9 8.13 -8.37 -1.60
CA VAL A 9 7.59 -7.33 -0.71
C VAL A 9 7.55 -6.03 -1.48
N VAL A 10 6.37 -5.47 -1.63
CA VAL A 10 6.18 -4.15 -2.24
C VAL A 10 6.09 -3.14 -1.13
N TYR A 11 6.98 -2.16 -1.15
CA TYR A 11 6.95 -1.04 -0.20
C TYR A 11 7.30 0.26 -0.89
N GLN A 12 6.76 1.34 -0.39
CA GLN A 12 7.19 2.66 -0.80
C GLN A 12 8.51 2.99 -0.10
N ARG A 13 9.55 3.28 -0.88
CA ARG A 13 10.76 3.82 -0.30
C ARG A 13 10.45 5.21 0.25
N VAL A 14 10.39 5.32 1.57
CA VAL A 14 10.29 6.61 2.25
C VAL A 14 11.63 7.30 2.09
N GLY A 15 11.70 8.25 1.20
CA GLY A 15 12.86 9.14 0.98
C GLY A 15 12.39 10.57 1.09
N GLU A 16 13.33 11.50 1.16
CA GLU A 16 13.07 12.96 1.30
C GLU A 16 12.12 13.54 0.23
N HIS A 17 11.76 12.76 -0.79
CA HIS A 17 10.96 13.22 -1.93
C HIS A 17 9.76 12.32 -2.24
N ALA A 18 9.42 11.37 -1.37
CA ALA A 18 8.27 10.51 -1.58
C ALA A 18 7.01 11.17 -1.02
N MET A 19 6.05 11.48 -1.89
CA MET A 19 4.76 12.02 -1.50
C MET A 19 3.96 10.96 -0.73
N VAL A 20 3.46 11.34 0.43
CA VAL A 20 2.50 10.53 1.20
C VAL A 20 1.09 10.92 0.76
N LEU A 21 0.43 10.04 0.03
CA LEU A 21 -0.89 10.33 -0.54
C LEU A 21 -2.01 10.11 0.47
N THR A 22 -2.93 11.07 0.52
CA THR A 22 -4.21 10.99 1.23
C THR A 22 -5.37 11.27 0.29
N GLY A 23 -6.59 10.87 0.69
CA GLY A 23 -7.79 11.16 -0.10
C GLY A 23 -8.13 12.64 -0.05
N HIS A 24 -8.36 13.25 -1.22
CA HIS A 24 -8.77 14.65 -1.35
C HIS A 24 -10.28 14.82 -1.07
N GLU A 25 -10.70 15.99 -0.61
CA GLU A 25 -12.11 16.34 -0.30
C GLU A 25 -13.09 16.14 -1.46
N LYS A 26 -12.63 16.21 -2.71
CA LYS A 26 -13.41 15.90 -3.93
C LYS A 26 -13.98 14.49 -3.95
N ASN A 27 -13.46 13.59 -3.14
CA ASN A 27 -14.01 12.25 -3.00
C ASN A 27 -15.36 12.22 -2.27
N SER A 28 -15.85 13.33 -1.77
CA SER A 28 -17.00 13.59 -0.93
C SER A 28 -17.93 12.40 -0.70
N GLY A 29 -17.96 11.86 0.52
CA GLY A 29 -18.78 10.72 0.90
C GLY A 29 -18.29 9.34 0.42
N ALA A 30 -17.12 9.25 -0.24
CA ALA A 30 -16.48 7.97 -0.50
C ALA A 30 -15.53 7.64 0.65
N ASP A 31 -15.92 6.66 1.43
CA ASP A 31 -14.98 6.01 2.33
C ASP A 31 -14.08 5.09 1.50
N LEU A 32 -12.81 5.46 1.36
CA LEU A 32 -11.79 4.68 0.65
C LEU A 32 -11.23 3.53 1.50
N THR A 33 -11.72 3.39 2.73
CA THR A 33 -11.27 2.37 3.66
C THR A 33 -12.24 1.20 3.64
N PHE A 34 -11.78 0.02 3.23
CA PHE A 34 -12.55 -1.24 3.25
C PHE A 34 -13.90 -1.24 2.48
N ASN A 35 -14.10 -0.31 1.54
CA ASN A 35 -15.32 -0.29 0.74
C ASN A 35 -15.09 -0.78 -0.67
N GLN A 36 -15.90 -1.73 -1.09
CA GLN A 36 -16.02 -2.12 -2.47
C GLN A 36 -16.91 -1.11 -3.21
N PHE A 37 -16.42 -0.59 -4.32
CA PHE A 37 -17.20 0.26 -5.20
C PHE A 37 -17.85 -0.57 -6.30
N GLN A 38 -18.98 -0.10 -6.81
CA GLN A 38 -19.66 -0.79 -7.93
C GLN A 38 -18.71 -0.92 -9.13
N GLU A 39 -18.67 -2.11 -9.70
CA GLU A 39 -17.94 -2.35 -10.94
C GLU A 39 -18.39 -1.37 -12.04
N ASN A 40 -17.46 -0.93 -12.84
CA ASN A 40 -17.69 0.04 -13.92
C ASN A 40 -18.14 1.45 -13.48
N THR A 41 -17.87 1.81 -12.22
CA THR A 41 -18.05 3.22 -11.86
C THR A 41 -17.15 4.10 -12.75
N ASN A 42 -17.75 5.10 -13.41
CA ASN A 42 -16.99 6.13 -14.13
C ASN A 42 -16.43 7.19 -13.19
N ARG A 43 -16.51 6.95 -11.90
CA ARG A 43 -16.02 7.86 -10.87
C ARG A 43 -14.51 7.90 -10.88
N TRP A 44 -13.97 9.10 -10.73
CA TRP A 44 -12.57 9.35 -10.45
C TRP A 44 -12.37 9.55 -8.96
N PHE A 45 -11.28 9.03 -8.45
CA PHE A 45 -10.87 9.21 -7.06
C PHE A 45 -9.66 10.14 -7.02
N TYR A 46 -9.71 11.12 -6.14
CA TYR A 46 -8.73 12.20 -6.06
C TYR A 46 -7.85 12.04 -4.84
N PHE A 47 -6.57 12.22 -5.03
CA PHE A 47 -5.57 12.12 -3.97
C PHE A 47 -4.64 13.31 -4.03
N GLU A 48 -4.08 13.66 -2.87
CA GLU A 48 -3.15 14.76 -2.72
C GLU A 48 -2.08 14.42 -1.69
N ASN A 49 -1.06 15.28 -1.57
CA ASN A 49 -0.06 15.19 -0.52
C ASN A 49 -0.71 15.45 0.85
N GLY A 50 -0.67 14.46 1.73
CA GLY A 50 -1.22 14.56 3.10
C GLY A 50 -0.47 15.56 3.99
N PHE A 51 0.73 15.99 3.60
CA PHE A 51 1.56 16.95 4.31
C PHE A 51 1.80 18.23 3.50
N ARG A 52 0.94 18.52 2.52
CA ARG A 52 1.10 19.60 1.55
C ARG A 52 1.46 20.96 2.19
N GLU A 53 0.71 21.37 3.20
CA GLU A 53 0.93 22.68 3.84
C GLU A 53 2.31 22.75 4.51
N GLU A 54 2.72 21.69 5.18
CA GLU A 54 4.00 21.59 5.86
C GLU A 54 5.15 21.56 4.85
N ASP A 55 5.05 20.70 3.85
CA ASP A 55 6.07 20.52 2.83
C ASP A 55 6.29 21.79 2.01
N VAL A 56 5.22 22.42 1.57
CA VAL A 56 5.30 23.71 0.84
C VAL A 56 5.93 24.81 1.70
N SER A 57 5.56 24.87 3.00
CA SER A 57 6.13 25.86 3.92
C SER A 57 7.64 25.66 4.15
N GLN A 58 8.11 24.42 4.02
CA GLN A 58 9.53 24.04 4.16
C GLN A 58 10.29 24.05 2.82
N GLY A 59 9.62 24.36 1.71
CA GLY A 59 10.20 24.32 0.37
C GLY A 59 10.51 22.90 -0.12
N ILE A 60 9.83 21.89 0.42
CA ILE A 60 9.97 20.52 0.00
C ILE A 60 9.11 20.31 -1.26
N HIS A 61 9.72 19.76 -2.29
CA HIS A 61 9.05 19.44 -3.55
C HIS A 61 9.12 17.95 -3.81
N HIS A 62 7.95 17.35 -3.95
CA HIS A 62 7.82 15.92 -4.22
C HIS A 62 7.83 15.62 -5.71
N GLN A 63 8.38 14.47 -6.06
CA GLN A 63 8.32 13.93 -7.42
C GLN A 63 7.29 12.80 -7.48
N LEU A 64 6.46 12.87 -8.53
CA LEU A 64 5.50 11.80 -8.80
C LEU A 64 6.23 10.57 -9.32
N CYS A 65 6.03 9.47 -8.63
CA CYS A 65 6.63 8.17 -8.93
C CYS A 65 5.66 7.27 -9.73
N ASN A 66 6.18 6.20 -10.30
CA ASN A 66 5.34 5.21 -10.99
C ASN A 66 4.45 4.42 -10.03
N LEU A 67 4.81 4.39 -8.76
CA LEU A 67 4.06 3.74 -7.68
C LEU A 67 4.12 4.62 -6.44
N HIS A 68 2.95 4.86 -5.85
CA HIS A 68 2.78 5.45 -4.53
C HIS A 68 1.97 4.51 -3.65
N MET A 69 2.26 4.53 -2.36
CA MET A 69 1.42 3.85 -1.37
C MET A 69 0.50 4.87 -0.70
N SER A 70 -0.73 4.46 -0.43
CA SER A 70 -1.70 5.21 0.38
C SER A 70 -2.23 4.26 1.45
N GLY A 71 -1.56 4.22 2.60
CA GLY A 71 -1.74 3.14 3.56
C GLY A 71 -1.42 1.80 2.91
N ARG A 72 -2.33 0.85 3.01
CA ARG A 72 -2.22 -0.48 2.38
C ARG A 72 -2.52 -0.49 0.88
N ASN A 73 -3.10 0.56 0.35
CA ASN A 73 -3.51 0.64 -1.04
C ASN A 73 -2.37 1.17 -1.91
N MET A 74 -2.37 0.81 -3.19
CA MET A 74 -1.35 1.23 -4.13
C MET A 74 -1.95 2.13 -5.20
N MET A 75 -1.18 3.14 -5.58
CA MET A 75 -1.49 3.98 -6.71
C MET A 75 -0.37 3.85 -7.74
N VAL A 76 -0.73 3.45 -8.95
CA VAL A 76 0.25 3.16 -9.99
C VAL A 76 -0.03 3.96 -11.26
N LYS A 77 1.02 4.33 -11.97
CA LYS A 77 0.88 4.91 -13.29
C LYS A 77 0.25 3.94 -14.27
N ARG A 78 -0.36 4.50 -15.31
CA ARG A 78 -1.11 3.77 -16.35
C ARG A 78 -0.32 2.63 -16.99
N GLU A 79 0.98 2.80 -17.24
CA GLU A 79 1.80 1.76 -17.82
C GLU A 79 1.89 0.53 -16.89
N LEU A 80 2.09 0.77 -15.59
CA LEU A 80 2.15 -0.29 -14.60
C LEU A 80 0.76 -0.94 -14.41
N TYR A 81 -0.30 -0.14 -14.37
CA TYR A 81 -1.67 -0.65 -14.36
C TYR A 81 -1.94 -1.59 -15.54
N LEU A 82 -1.57 -1.20 -16.76
CA LEU A 82 -1.80 -2.03 -17.94
C LEU A 82 -1.05 -3.37 -17.87
N ALA A 83 0.11 -3.38 -17.23
CA ALA A 83 0.87 -4.60 -16.98
C ALA A 83 0.26 -5.50 -15.89
N LEU A 84 -0.40 -4.91 -14.88
CA LEU A 84 -0.90 -5.64 -13.70
C LEU A 84 -2.40 -5.97 -13.74
N ARG A 85 -3.20 -5.23 -14.53
CA ARG A 85 -4.68 -5.32 -14.50
C ARG A 85 -5.27 -6.68 -14.82
N HIS A 86 -4.49 -7.59 -15.40
CA HIS A 86 -4.93 -8.95 -15.72
C HIS A 86 -4.70 -9.93 -14.55
N ILE A 87 -4.04 -9.47 -13.50
CA ILE A 87 -3.87 -10.26 -12.29
C ILE A 87 -5.15 -10.10 -11.49
N ASP A 88 -5.83 -11.22 -11.26
CA ASP A 88 -6.99 -11.26 -10.37
C ASP A 88 -6.50 -11.29 -8.92
N ILE A 89 -6.83 -10.25 -8.18
CA ILE A 89 -6.46 -10.10 -6.77
C ILE A 89 -7.76 -10.11 -5.98
N THR A 90 -8.00 -11.19 -5.27
CA THR A 90 -9.18 -11.34 -4.40
C THR A 90 -9.23 -10.21 -3.37
N GLY A 91 -10.41 -9.63 -3.18
CA GLY A 91 -10.60 -8.54 -2.22
C GLY A 91 -10.03 -7.19 -2.65
N ALA A 92 -9.64 -7.05 -3.93
CA ALA A 92 -9.12 -5.81 -4.48
C ALA A 92 -9.81 -5.43 -5.80
N GLN A 93 -9.77 -4.15 -6.11
CA GLN A 93 -10.30 -3.63 -7.37
C GLN A 93 -9.49 -2.44 -7.89
N TRP A 94 -9.41 -2.32 -9.21
CA TRP A 94 -8.80 -1.18 -9.86
C TRP A 94 -9.79 -0.04 -10.07
N LEU A 95 -9.42 1.17 -9.65
CA LEU A 95 -10.20 2.39 -9.78
C LEU A 95 -9.39 3.46 -10.52
N LYS A 96 -10.09 4.36 -11.22
CA LYS A 96 -9.44 5.53 -11.84
C LYS A 96 -9.01 6.52 -10.77
N ALA A 97 -7.79 6.99 -10.84
CA ALA A 97 -7.26 7.92 -9.85
C ALA A 97 -6.64 9.16 -10.50
N VAL A 98 -6.73 10.26 -9.77
CA VAL A 98 -6.07 11.53 -10.08
C VAL A 98 -5.23 11.93 -8.90
N ILE A 99 -3.98 12.25 -9.12
CA ILE A 99 -3.14 12.90 -8.11
C ILE A 99 -3.17 14.41 -8.38
N ILE A 100 -3.48 15.17 -7.34
CA ILE A 100 -3.37 16.62 -7.33
C ILE A 100 -2.03 16.95 -6.69
N ASN A 101 -1.13 17.50 -7.49
CA ASN A 101 0.21 17.85 -7.02
C ASN A 101 0.18 19.14 -6.19
N ASP A 102 1.27 19.45 -5.51
CA ASP A 102 1.40 20.61 -4.62
C ASP A 102 1.25 21.96 -5.36
N ASP A 103 1.46 21.98 -6.67
CA ASP A 103 1.25 23.15 -7.56
C ASP A 103 -0.15 23.19 -8.20
N ASP A 104 -1.11 22.41 -7.69
CA ASP A 104 -2.47 22.24 -8.20
C ASP A 104 -2.57 21.63 -9.61
N THR A 105 -1.50 21.02 -10.12
CA THR A 105 -1.58 20.25 -11.36
C THR A 105 -2.24 18.90 -11.13
N TYR A 106 -3.05 18.48 -12.12
CA TYR A 106 -3.83 17.23 -12.06
C TYR A 106 -3.17 16.18 -12.94
N HIS A 107 -2.87 15.03 -12.34
CA HIS A 107 -2.29 13.87 -13.02
C HIS A 107 -3.34 12.75 -13.05
N ASP A 108 -3.97 12.55 -14.21
CA ASP A 108 -5.05 11.59 -14.44
C ASP A 108 -4.60 10.26 -15.06
N ASP A 109 -3.28 10.07 -15.09
CA ASP A 109 -2.65 8.86 -15.61
C ASP A 109 -2.40 7.79 -14.53
N TYR A 110 -3.07 7.89 -13.39
CA TYR A 110 -2.96 6.95 -12.29
C TYR A 110 -4.17 6.04 -12.13
N HIS A 111 -3.91 4.87 -11.55
CA HIS A 111 -4.92 3.91 -11.13
C HIS A 111 -4.66 3.51 -9.69
N TYR A 112 -5.75 3.41 -8.94
CA TYR A 112 -5.75 3.07 -7.52
C TYR A 112 -6.17 1.62 -7.35
N LEU A 113 -5.30 0.79 -6.79
CA LEU A 113 -5.63 -0.56 -6.36
C LEU A 113 -6.19 -0.47 -4.94
N ASN A 114 -7.50 -0.56 -4.86
CA ASN A 114 -8.25 -0.51 -3.61
C ASN A 114 -8.47 -1.91 -3.08
N PHE A 115 -7.94 -2.18 -1.90
CA PHE A 115 -8.19 -3.41 -1.17
C PHE A 115 -9.38 -3.20 -0.25
N TYR A 116 -10.54 -3.66 -0.67
CA TYR A 116 -11.80 -3.48 0.04
C TYR A 116 -12.09 -4.62 1.04
N GLU A 117 -11.58 -5.81 0.82
CA GLU A 117 -11.59 -6.84 1.84
C GLU A 117 -10.39 -6.64 2.77
N ASN A 118 -10.63 -6.81 4.06
CA ASN A 118 -9.53 -6.93 5.00
C ASN A 118 -9.00 -8.37 4.90
N PRO A 119 -7.89 -8.61 4.19
CA PRO A 119 -7.34 -9.97 4.09
C PRO A 119 -6.79 -10.46 5.43
N VAL A 120 -6.63 -9.55 6.37
CA VAL A 120 -6.23 -9.87 7.73
C VAL A 120 -7.52 -10.21 8.48
N ASP A 121 -7.87 -11.48 8.47
CA ASP A 121 -8.63 -12.07 9.58
C ASP A 121 -7.91 -11.59 10.85
N GLU A 122 -8.61 -11.11 11.86
CA GLU A 122 -8.02 -10.63 13.13
C GLU A 122 -7.04 -11.63 13.75
N ASP A 123 -7.05 -12.86 13.26
CA ASP A 123 -6.19 -13.97 13.67
C ASP A 123 -4.80 -14.00 13.00
N TYR A 124 -4.54 -13.19 11.95
CA TYR A 124 -3.25 -13.20 11.25
C TYR A 124 -2.59 -11.83 11.23
N VAL A 125 -1.55 -11.67 12.02
CA VAL A 125 -0.63 -10.53 11.94
C VAL A 125 0.48 -10.91 10.96
N TYR A 126 0.91 -10.00 10.06
CA TYR A 126 1.94 -10.31 9.05
C TYR A 126 3.23 -10.87 9.66
N TYR A 127 3.53 -10.53 10.92
CA TYR A 127 4.65 -11.09 11.68
C TYR A 127 4.56 -12.61 11.85
N ASP A 128 3.37 -13.19 11.79
CA ASP A 128 3.17 -14.64 11.93
C ASP A 128 3.84 -15.42 10.81
N PHE A 129 4.04 -14.80 9.66
CA PHE A 129 4.71 -15.42 8.51
C PHE A 129 6.21 -15.23 8.51
N VAL A 130 6.74 -14.34 9.34
CA VAL A 130 8.16 -14.04 9.38
C VAL A 130 8.93 -15.14 10.10
N ASP A 131 10.03 -15.57 9.48
CA ASP A 131 11.08 -16.36 10.14
C ASP A 131 12.04 -15.40 10.82
N PHE A 132 11.77 -15.08 12.09
CA PHE A 132 12.55 -14.12 12.86
C PHE A 132 14.00 -14.57 13.08
N ASP A 133 14.26 -15.89 13.09
CA ASP A 133 15.62 -16.43 13.29
C ASP A 133 16.51 -16.18 12.08
N LYS A 134 15.92 -16.03 10.90
CA LYS A 134 16.62 -15.80 9.63
C LYS A 134 16.50 -14.37 9.11
N SER A 135 15.60 -13.57 9.68
CA SER A 135 15.37 -12.19 9.30
C SER A 135 16.31 -11.24 10.06
N GLU A 136 16.66 -10.12 9.39
CA GLU A 136 17.44 -9.05 10.00
C GLU A 136 16.52 -7.89 10.33
N TYR A 137 16.39 -7.55 11.62
CA TYR A 137 15.43 -6.55 12.06
C TYR A 137 15.88 -5.81 13.32
N LYS A 138 15.29 -4.63 13.53
CA LYS A 138 15.39 -3.84 14.75
C LYS A 138 14.04 -3.82 15.45
N VAL A 139 14.06 -3.88 16.78
CA VAL A 139 12.85 -3.82 17.60
C VAL A 139 12.80 -2.50 18.33
N LYS A 140 11.70 -1.79 18.23
CA LYS A 140 11.44 -0.58 19.02
C LYS A 140 10.19 -0.78 19.88
N LYS A 141 10.34 -0.67 21.18
CA LYS A 141 9.23 -0.63 22.13
C LYS A 141 8.92 0.81 22.48
N TYR A 142 7.66 1.20 22.36
CA TYR A 142 7.20 2.54 22.75
C TYR A 142 6.60 2.56 24.15
N ALA A 143 5.89 1.49 24.54
CA ALA A 143 5.32 1.29 25.87
C ALA A 143 5.08 -0.20 26.11
N ASP A 144 4.98 -0.61 27.38
CA ASP A 144 4.80 -2.01 27.74
C ASP A 144 3.45 -2.60 27.32
N TYR A 145 2.44 -1.74 27.10
CA TYR A 145 1.10 -2.14 26.68
C TYR A 145 0.90 -2.10 25.16
N LEU A 146 1.90 -1.67 24.40
CA LEU A 146 1.86 -1.66 22.94
C LEU A 146 2.71 -2.81 22.38
N PRO A 147 2.27 -3.42 21.28
CA PRO A 147 3.09 -4.41 20.60
C PRO A 147 4.40 -3.76 20.13
N PRO A 148 5.50 -4.52 20.06
CA PRO A 148 6.76 -4.01 19.57
C PRO A 148 6.64 -3.69 18.07
N LEU A 149 7.24 -2.58 17.65
CA LEU A 149 7.40 -2.27 16.22
C LEU A 149 8.70 -2.91 15.73
N TYR A 150 8.59 -3.67 14.65
CA TYR A 150 9.72 -4.28 13.96
C TYR A 150 10.05 -3.47 12.70
N THR A 151 11.32 -3.12 12.55
CA THR A 151 11.84 -2.52 11.31
C THR A 151 12.79 -3.51 10.68
N PHE A 152 12.43 -4.06 9.54
CA PHE A 152 13.21 -5.08 8.86
C PHE A 152 14.22 -4.45 7.89
N GLU A 153 15.46 -4.94 7.95
CA GLU A 153 16.49 -4.73 6.93
C GLU A 153 16.44 -5.85 5.89
N LYS A 154 16.04 -7.06 6.34
CA LYS A 154 15.82 -8.24 5.51
C LYS A 154 14.72 -9.09 6.10
N ILE A 155 13.68 -9.33 5.31
CA ILE A 155 12.57 -10.23 5.71
C ILE A 155 12.78 -11.59 5.06
N ILE A 156 12.68 -12.64 5.86
CA ILE A 156 12.60 -14.03 5.41
C ILE A 156 11.27 -14.59 5.90
N LEU A 157 10.46 -15.05 4.96
CA LEU A 157 9.18 -15.66 5.28
C LEU A 157 9.36 -17.15 5.59
N SER A 158 8.60 -17.66 6.55
CA SER A 158 8.56 -19.08 6.88
C SER A 158 7.71 -19.86 5.89
N PRO A 159 8.30 -20.80 5.14
CA PRO A 159 7.58 -21.65 4.20
C PRO A 159 6.44 -22.43 4.84
N GLU A 160 6.69 -22.95 6.01
CA GLU A 160 5.74 -23.80 6.75
C GLU A 160 4.52 -22.99 7.18
N LYS A 161 4.75 -21.78 7.70
CA LYS A 161 3.68 -20.88 8.12
C LYS A 161 2.84 -20.41 6.92
N LEU A 162 3.50 -20.05 5.81
CA LEU A 162 2.80 -19.66 4.58
C LEU A 162 2.00 -20.81 3.98
N ALA A 163 2.51 -22.03 4.00
CA ALA A 163 1.80 -23.21 3.48
C ALA A 163 0.53 -23.53 4.26
N ALA A 164 0.47 -23.16 5.53
CA ALA A 164 -0.70 -23.36 6.38
C ALA A 164 -1.85 -22.38 6.10
N VAL A 165 -1.61 -21.31 5.33
CA VAL A 165 -2.62 -20.29 5.03
C VAL A 165 -3.13 -20.47 3.61
N PRO A 166 -4.46 -20.41 3.39
CA PRO A 166 -5.03 -20.41 2.05
C PRO A 166 -4.41 -19.36 1.15
N LEU A 167 -4.26 -19.65 -0.14
CA LEU A 167 -3.54 -18.77 -1.08
C LEU A 167 -4.14 -17.36 -1.13
N GLU A 168 -5.46 -17.27 -1.06
CA GLU A 168 -6.24 -16.04 -1.05
C GLU A 168 -6.01 -15.16 0.19
N LYS A 169 -5.51 -15.77 1.27
CA LYS A 169 -5.20 -15.08 2.54
C LYS A 169 -3.73 -14.77 2.71
N ARG A 170 -2.89 -15.06 1.70
CA ARG A 170 -1.43 -14.84 1.77
C ARG A 170 -1.00 -13.44 1.36
N LEU A 171 -1.94 -12.55 1.05
CA LEU A 171 -1.64 -11.14 0.85
C LEU A 171 -1.38 -10.50 2.21
N ILE A 172 -0.12 -10.20 2.45
CA ILE A 172 0.35 -9.63 3.71
C ILE A 172 0.44 -8.11 3.52
N TRP A 173 -0.33 -7.39 4.33
CA TRP A 173 -0.34 -5.93 4.35
C TRP A 173 0.28 -5.43 5.65
N ASP A 174 1.07 -4.38 5.52
CA ASP A 174 1.59 -3.62 6.65
C ASP A 174 0.81 -2.30 6.79
#